data_98653fa4232c86821f97e73e33656cb8
#
_entry.id   98653fa4232c86821f97e73e33656cb8
#
_cell.length_a   1.000
_cell.length_b   1.000
_cell.length_c   1.000
_cell.angle_alpha   90.00
_cell.angle_beta   90.00
_cell.angle_gamma   90.00
#
_symmetry.space_group_name_H-M   'P 1'
#
loop_
_entity.id
_entity.type
_entity.pdbx_description
1 polymer ?
#
loop_
_entity_poly.entity_id
_entity_poly.type
_entity_poly.pdbx_seq_one_letter_code
_entity_poly.pdbx_strand_id
1 'polypeptide(L)'
;MKVLFDANLPFALAHGGAQIQIEQTRKGLEEAGVEVEWLRWWDEEQKADVIHFFYRPHPALLRMAAKKGVKTVFCELLTGLGSRSARVRWAQKVIMEISKRGLPGGFIERLCWDAYQIADGCIANTSWEKRLMVEMFSAKPERVHVVPNGVEDIFFRNSNLKIQNPKSKYLVCTATITERKRVVELAEAAIIAQVPVWIIGEPYSKEDPYYLKFMEVVHGSNGLIRYEGGIRDRGEMAKIYEEALGFVLLSAMETRSLSAEEAAAGGCPLLLAELPWARASFGSRATYSPLGSREREARKLKEFYHGIGKAPRPPVPCRWGDVGKQLSRIYEGLLADKTSR
;
A
#
# COMPACT_ATOMS: atom_id res chain seq x y z
N MET A 1 -14.19 18.51 -15.28
CA MET A 1 -13.60 18.63 -13.93
C MET A 1 -12.10 18.53 -14.06
N LYS A 2 -11.39 19.50 -13.45
CA LYS A 2 -9.94 19.56 -13.47
C LYS A 2 -9.37 19.31 -12.07
N VAL A 3 -8.45 18.35 -11.97
CA VAL A 3 -7.81 17.93 -10.72
C VAL A 3 -6.32 18.18 -10.79
N LEU A 4 -5.75 18.81 -9.77
CA LEU A 4 -4.31 18.96 -9.63
C LEU A 4 -3.78 17.91 -8.64
N PHE A 5 -2.73 17.21 -9.05
CA PHE A 5 -2.01 16.26 -8.21
C PHE A 5 -0.81 16.94 -7.56
N ASP A 6 -0.68 16.77 -6.26
CA ASP A 6 0.49 17.21 -5.50
C ASP A 6 1.10 16.02 -4.74
N ALA A 7 2.38 15.77 -4.98
CA ALA A 7 3.16 14.71 -4.36
C ALA A 7 4.49 15.28 -3.86
N ASN A 8 4.79 15.05 -2.60
CA ASN A 8 6.02 15.55 -1.97
C ASN A 8 7.26 14.67 -2.19
N LEU A 9 7.09 13.54 -2.90
CA LEU A 9 8.19 12.61 -3.18
C LEU A 9 8.60 12.70 -4.65
N PRO A 10 9.82 13.17 -4.96
CA PRO A 10 10.33 13.18 -6.31
C PRO A 10 10.57 11.75 -6.83
N PHE A 11 9.94 11.37 -7.93
CA PHE A 11 10.09 10.03 -8.52
C PHE A 11 11.51 9.72 -8.98
N ALA A 12 12.29 10.76 -9.28
CA ALA A 12 13.71 10.61 -9.61
C ALA A 12 14.57 10.09 -8.45
N LEU A 13 14.10 10.26 -7.19
CA LEU A 13 14.85 9.90 -6.00
C LEU A 13 14.37 8.61 -5.35
N ALA A 14 13.17 8.16 -5.66
CA ALA A 14 12.60 6.96 -5.06
C ALA A 14 11.63 6.24 -6.00
N HIS A 15 11.84 4.95 -6.16
CA HIS A 15 10.94 4.06 -6.89
C HIS A 15 10.15 3.19 -5.91
N GLY A 16 8.96 2.77 -6.30
CA GLY A 16 8.19 1.81 -5.52
C GLY A 16 6.69 1.97 -5.62
N GLY A 17 5.97 1.34 -4.70
CA GLY A 17 4.52 1.29 -4.73
C GLY A 17 3.82 2.66 -4.69
N ALA A 18 4.42 3.66 -4.04
CA ALA A 18 3.84 5.01 -4.00
C ALA A 18 3.86 5.69 -5.38
N GLN A 19 4.96 5.55 -6.15
CA GLN A 19 5.03 6.05 -7.52
C GLN A 19 3.97 5.38 -8.40
N ILE A 20 3.93 4.04 -8.38
CA ILE A 20 2.93 3.26 -9.15
C ILE A 20 1.51 3.71 -8.79
N GLN A 21 1.22 3.88 -7.49
CA GLN A 21 -0.08 4.36 -7.03
C GLN A 21 -0.45 5.70 -7.67
N ILE A 22 0.44 6.69 -7.64
CA ILE A 22 0.16 8.04 -8.13
C ILE A 22 -0.01 8.03 -9.65
N GLU A 23 0.91 7.40 -10.39
CA GLU A 23 0.87 7.33 -11.85
C GLU A 23 -0.38 6.60 -12.36
N GLN A 24 -0.71 5.46 -11.75
CA GLN A 24 -1.87 4.67 -12.15
C GLN A 24 -3.20 5.31 -11.70
N THR A 25 -3.21 6.03 -10.56
CA THR A 25 -4.38 6.83 -10.16
C THR A 25 -4.64 7.93 -11.18
N ARG A 26 -3.60 8.62 -11.66
CA ARG A 26 -3.71 9.63 -12.72
C ARG A 26 -4.32 9.01 -13.97
N LYS A 27 -3.72 7.93 -14.48
CA LYS A 27 -4.20 7.24 -15.68
C LYS A 27 -5.66 6.80 -15.54
N GLY A 28 -6.04 6.19 -14.42
CA GLY A 28 -7.41 5.76 -14.16
C GLY A 28 -8.42 6.92 -14.14
N LEU A 29 -8.03 8.08 -13.63
CA LEU A 29 -8.87 9.29 -13.65
C LEU A 29 -8.98 9.86 -15.07
N GLU A 30 -7.90 9.92 -15.83
CA GLU A 30 -7.90 10.35 -17.24
C GLU A 30 -8.81 9.43 -18.09
N GLU A 31 -8.74 8.12 -17.88
CA GLU A 31 -9.66 7.13 -18.49
C GLU A 31 -11.13 7.34 -18.07
N ALA A 32 -11.38 7.90 -16.89
CA ALA A 32 -12.71 8.27 -16.41
C ALA A 32 -13.18 9.65 -16.89
N GLY A 33 -12.41 10.33 -17.76
CA GLY A 33 -12.76 11.64 -18.34
C GLY A 33 -12.42 12.83 -17.44
N VAL A 34 -11.56 12.67 -16.44
CA VAL A 34 -11.09 13.75 -15.56
C VAL A 34 -9.80 14.32 -16.14
N GLU A 35 -9.72 15.65 -16.25
CA GLU A 35 -8.48 16.34 -16.61
C GLU A 35 -7.56 16.36 -15.39
N VAL A 36 -6.35 15.77 -15.51
CA VAL A 36 -5.39 15.70 -14.40
C VAL A 36 -4.08 16.37 -14.79
N GLU A 37 -3.67 17.35 -13.99
CA GLU A 37 -2.35 18.00 -14.11
C GLU A 37 -1.56 17.87 -12.80
N TRP A 38 -0.23 18.04 -12.90
CA TRP A 38 0.59 18.25 -11.71
C TRP A 38 0.42 19.67 -11.19
N LEU A 39 0.34 19.84 -9.87
CA LEU A 39 0.36 21.16 -9.25
C LEU A 39 1.71 21.84 -9.52
N ARG A 40 1.66 23.01 -10.12
CA ARG A 40 2.80 23.90 -10.39
C ARG A 40 2.77 25.05 -9.40
N TRP A 41 3.44 24.88 -8.27
CA TRP A 41 3.40 25.85 -7.17
C TRP A 41 3.95 27.25 -7.54
N TRP A 42 4.62 27.39 -8.67
CA TRP A 42 5.12 28.65 -9.24
C TRP A 42 4.18 29.29 -10.26
N ASP A 43 3.05 28.67 -10.60
CA ASP A 43 2.12 29.10 -11.63
C ASP A 43 0.82 29.58 -10.97
N GLU A 44 0.71 30.90 -10.78
CA GLU A 44 -0.45 31.53 -10.14
C GLU A 44 -1.74 31.49 -10.98
N GLU A 45 -1.60 31.28 -12.31
CA GLU A 45 -2.73 31.19 -13.23
C GLU A 45 -3.33 29.77 -13.31
N GLN A 46 -2.70 28.77 -12.69
CA GLN A 46 -3.20 27.41 -12.70
C GLN A 46 -4.53 27.30 -11.95
N LYS A 47 -5.56 26.80 -12.63
CA LYS A 47 -6.91 26.61 -12.06
C LYS A 47 -7.20 25.14 -11.80
N ALA A 48 -8.03 24.87 -10.81
CA ALA A 48 -8.50 23.53 -10.48
C ALA A 48 -9.89 23.57 -9.81
N ASP A 49 -10.62 22.49 -9.97
CA ASP A 49 -11.82 22.20 -9.18
C ASP A 49 -11.43 21.50 -7.87
N VAL A 50 -10.43 20.59 -7.94
CA VAL A 50 -9.94 19.78 -6.82
C VAL A 50 -8.43 19.76 -6.82
N ILE A 51 -7.80 19.79 -5.63
CA ILE A 51 -6.40 19.41 -5.42
C ILE A 51 -6.36 18.10 -4.64
N HIS A 52 -5.68 17.08 -5.20
CA HIS A 52 -5.45 15.79 -4.55
C HIS A 52 -3.99 15.68 -4.11
N PHE A 53 -3.77 15.72 -2.79
CA PHE A 53 -2.46 15.56 -2.18
C PHE A 53 -2.18 14.08 -1.89
N PHE A 54 -1.01 13.58 -2.28
CA PHE A 54 -0.55 12.22 -1.94
C PHE A 54 0.31 12.19 -0.67
N TYR A 55 -0.01 13.05 0.25
CA TYR A 55 0.58 13.18 1.58
C TYR A 55 -0.37 13.98 2.47
N ARG A 56 -0.05 14.12 3.75
CA ARG A 56 -0.78 15.00 4.66
C ARG A 56 -0.38 16.46 4.41
N PRO A 57 -1.25 17.29 3.82
CA PRO A 57 -0.92 18.68 3.54
C PRO A 57 -0.93 19.54 4.80
N HIS A 58 -0.20 20.65 4.76
CA HIS A 58 -0.25 21.64 5.84
C HIS A 58 -1.64 22.29 5.92
N PRO A 59 -2.23 22.45 7.13
CA PRO A 59 -3.57 23.01 7.30
C PRO A 59 -3.80 24.38 6.64
N ALA A 60 -2.76 25.23 6.58
CA ALA A 60 -2.81 26.51 5.91
C ALA A 60 -3.13 26.40 4.41
N LEU A 61 -2.55 25.39 3.71
CA LEU A 61 -2.83 25.15 2.29
C LEU A 61 -4.29 24.79 2.07
N LEU A 62 -4.86 23.96 2.95
CA LEU A 62 -6.28 23.56 2.88
C LEU A 62 -7.21 24.78 3.08
N ARG A 63 -6.88 25.64 4.06
CA ARG A 63 -7.64 26.88 4.29
C ARG A 63 -7.53 27.86 3.12
N MET A 64 -6.37 27.95 2.49
CA MET A 64 -6.17 28.79 1.29
C MET A 64 -6.96 28.27 0.09
N ALA A 65 -6.95 26.96 -0.16
CA ALA A 65 -7.74 26.33 -1.20
C ALA A 65 -9.25 26.58 -0.98
N ALA A 66 -9.72 26.39 0.24
CA ALA A 66 -11.12 26.67 0.61
C ALA A 66 -11.52 28.14 0.34
N LYS A 67 -10.64 29.13 0.66
CA LYS A 67 -10.89 30.55 0.36
C LYS A 67 -10.98 30.84 -1.14
N LYS A 68 -10.23 30.09 -1.95
CA LYS A 68 -10.30 30.17 -3.42
C LYS A 68 -11.42 29.31 -4.03
N GLY A 69 -12.20 28.61 -3.20
CA GLY A 69 -13.29 27.76 -3.64
C GLY A 69 -12.83 26.46 -4.28
N VAL A 70 -11.56 26.05 -4.12
CA VAL A 70 -11.01 24.79 -4.60
C VAL A 70 -11.22 23.72 -3.53
N LYS A 71 -11.73 22.55 -3.93
CA LYS A 71 -11.88 21.40 -3.04
C LYS A 71 -10.56 20.69 -2.81
N THR A 72 -10.39 20.10 -1.63
CA THR A 72 -9.16 19.42 -1.24
C THR A 72 -9.42 18.00 -0.81
N VAL A 73 -8.64 17.09 -1.37
CA VAL A 73 -8.63 15.67 -1.02
C VAL A 73 -7.18 15.25 -0.74
N PHE A 74 -6.96 14.36 0.22
CA PHE A 74 -5.63 13.79 0.38
C PHE A 74 -5.66 12.29 0.69
N CYS A 75 -4.59 11.62 0.28
CA CYS A 75 -4.29 10.22 0.55
C CYS A 75 -2.95 10.15 1.29
N GLU A 76 -2.96 9.68 2.53
CA GLU A 76 -1.75 9.46 3.32
C GLU A 76 -1.63 7.98 3.69
N LEU A 77 -0.45 7.42 3.50
CA LEU A 77 -0.16 6.04 3.87
C LEU A 77 0.18 5.93 5.37
N LEU A 78 -0.76 5.45 6.18
CA LEU A 78 -0.59 5.28 7.63
C LEU A 78 0.18 3.98 7.99
N THR A 79 1.21 3.66 7.22
CA THR A 79 1.98 2.40 7.30
C THR A 79 2.47 2.09 8.70
N GLY A 80 3.19 3.04 9.32
CA GLY A 80 3.75 2.87 10.66
C GLY A 80 2.67 2.79 11.74
N LEU A 81 1.66 3.66 11.69
CA LEU A 81 0.57 3.68 12.65
C LEU A 81 -0.30 2.42 12.55
N GLY A 82 -0.60 2.00 11.31
CA GLY A 82 -1.45 0.85 11.03
C GLY A 82 -0.89 -0.48 11.52
N SER A 83 0.43 -0.58 11.67
CA SER A 83 1.12 -1.81 12.06
C SER A 83 1.43 -1.87 13.57
N ARG A 84 1.16 -0.81 14.33
CA ARG A 84 1.38 -0.78 15.79
C ARG A 84 0.33 -1.60 16.53
N SER A 85 0.72 -2.14 17.70
CA SER A 85 -0.23 -2.82 18.61
C SER A 85 -1.29 -1.85 19.14
N ALA A 86 -2.44 -2.37 19.57
CA ALA A 86 -3.53 -1.56 20.12
C ALA A 86 -3.07 -0.72 21.33
N ARG A 87 -2.22 -1.28 22.20
CA ARG A 87 -1.67 -0.58 23.39
C ARG A 87 -0.81 0.61 22.97
N VAL A 88 0.07 0.44 21.97
CA VAL A 88 0.94 1.51 21.47
C VAL A 88 0.12 2.61 20.79
N ARG A 89 -0.89 2.26 20.01
CA ARG A 89 -1.80 3.23 19.40
C ARG A 89 -2.60 4.02 20.44
N TRP A 90 -3.09 3.34 21.47
CA TRP A 90 -3.78 4.00 22.59
C TRP A 90 -2.86 5.02 23.28
N ALA A 91 -1.65 4.60 23.67
CA ALA A 91 -0.66 5.49 24.28
C ALA A 91 -0.33 6.70 23.38
N GLN A 92 -0.14 6.45 22.08
CA GLN A 92 0.09 7.52 21.12
C GLN A 92 -1.09 8.49 21.03
N LYS A 93 -2.34 7.99 21.02
CA LYS A 93 -3.54 8.84 21.05
C LYS A 93 -3.58 9.73 22.29
N VAL A 94 -3.31 9.17 23.45
CA VAL A 94 -3.25 9.93 24.71
C VAL A 94 -2.18 11.03 24.63
N ILE A 95 -0.98 10.70 24.13
CA ILE A 95 0.09 11.68 23.94
C ILE A 95 -0.35 12.80 22.97
N MET A 96 -1.00 12.45 21.86
CA MET A 96 -1.52 13.43 20.91
C MET A 96 -2.55 14.38 21.54
N GLU A 97 -3.49 13.85 22.33
CA GLU A 97 -4.50 14.67 23.01
C GLU A 97 -3.89 15.60 24.09
N ILE A 98 -2.91 15.11 24.84
CA ILE A 98 -2.16 15.95 25.79
C ILE A 98 -1.38 17.03 25.06
N SER A 99 -0.69 16.67 23.95
CA SER A 99 0.09 17.60 23.15
C SER A 99 -0.78 18.72 22.57
N LYS A 100 -1.99 18.42 22.09
CA LYS A 100 -2.94 19.43 21.59
C LYS A 100 -3.32 20.47 22.64
N ARG A 101 -3.33 20.09 23.93
CA ARG A 101 -3.69 20.98 25.05
C ARG A 101 -2.51 21.74 25.63
N GLY A 102 -1.31 21.15 25.59
CA GLY A 102 -0.15 21.67 26.31
C GLY A 102 0.91 22.35 25.43
N LEU A 103 0.88 22.13 24.10
CA LEU A 103 1.87 22.70 23.20
C LEU A 103 1.37 23.98 22.52
N PRO A 104 2.27 24.95 22.22
CA PRO A 104 1.90 26.13 21.46
C PRO A 104 1.23 25.77 20.12
N GLY A 105 0.19 26.52 19.73
CA GLY A 105 -0.61 26.26 18.53
C GLY A 105 0.22 26.14 17.26
N GLY A 106 1.25 26.96 17.07
CA GLY A 106 2.16 26.89 15.92
C GLY A 106 3.00 25.61 15.86
N PHE A 107 3.26 24.95 17.00
CA PHE A 107 3.92 23.65 17.01
C PHE A 107 2.95 22.53 16.58
N ILE A 108 1.72 22.57 17.09
CA ILE A 108 0.65 21.61 16.73
C ILE A 108 0.33 21.71 15.24
N GLU A 109 0.27 22.92 14.68
CA GLU A 109 0.01 23.15 13.27
C GLU A 109 1.06 22.48 12.37
N ARG A 110 2.35 22.46 12.76
CA ARG A 110 3.42 21.76 12.05
C ARG A 110 3.23 20.23 11.98
N LEU A 111 2.49 19.65 12.95
CA LEU A 111 2.18 18.21 12.95
C LEU A 111 1.05 17.87 11.96
N CYS A 112 0.40 18.87 11.41
CA CYS A 112 -0.66 18.76 10.39
C CYS A 112 -1.81 17.80 10.77
N TRP A 113 -2.06 17.57 12.07
CA TRP A 113 -3.13 16.67 12.50
C TRP A 113 -4.53 17.17 12.16
N ASP A 114 -4.71 18.50 12.11
CA ASP A 114 -5.98 19.13 11.79
C ASP A 114 -6.35 18.99 10.30
N ALA A 115 -5.40 18.60 9.43
CA ALA A 115 -5.67 18.36 8.02
C ALA A 115 -6.86 17.40 7.81
N TYR A 116 -6.96 16.36 8.64
CA TYR A 116 -8.04 15.36 8.59
C TYR A 116 -9.44 15.92 8.88
N GLN A 117 -9.51 17.06 9.58
CA GLN A 117 -10.77 17.72 9.91
C GLN A 117 -11.11 18.83 8.92
N ILE A 118 -10.09 19.46 8.31
CA ILE A 118 -10.21 20.62 7.42
C ILE A 118 -10.47 20.18 5.98
N ALA A 119 -9.78 19.16 5.48
CA ALA A 119 -9.94 18.69 4.11
C ALA A 119 -11.39 18.32 3.78
N ASP A 120 -11.79 18.54 2.54
CA ASP A 120 -13.13 18.16 2.06
C ASP A 120 -13.27 16.65 1.99
N GLY A 121 -12.18 15.91 1.65
CA GLY A 121 -12.15 14.46 1.64
C GLY A 121 -10.80 13.87 2.02
N CYS A 122 -10.83 12.67 2.61
CA CYS A 122 -9.65 11.85 2.88
C CYS A 122 -9.84 10.50 2.18
N ILE A 123 -8.79 9.99 1.54
CA ILE A 123 -8.79 8.68 0.88
C ILE A 123 -7.99 7.70 1.74
N ALA A 124 -8.62 6.60 2.10
CA ALA A 124 -8.02 5.48 2.81
C ALA A 124 -7.96 4.26 1.89
N ASN A 125 -6.85 3.54 1.87
CA ASN A 125 -6.71 2.34 1.03
C ASN A 125 -7.44 1.11 1.59
N THR A 126 -7.77 1.14 2.90
CA THR A 126 -8.48 0.05 3.59
C THR A 126 -9.47 0.60 4.62
N SER A 127 -10.45 -0.23 4.99
CA SER A 127 -11.35 0.09 6.10
C SER A 127 -10.62 0.25 7.44
N TRP A 128 -9.49 -0.43 7.61
CA TRP A 128 -8.61 -0.27 8.75
C TRP A 128 -7.98 1.11 8.80
N GLU A 129 -7.46 1.59 7.68
CA GLU A 129 -6.88 2.93 7.57
C GLU A 129 -7.92 4.02 7.79
N LYS A 130 -9.14 3.88 7.24
CA LYS A 130 -10.29 4.75 7.57
C LYS A 130 -10.52 4.83 9.07
N ARG A 131 -10.54 3.68 9.75
CA ARG A 131 -10.72 3.65 11.22
C ARG A 131 -9.61 4.43 11.93
N LEU A 132 -8.35 4.28 11.50
CA LEU A 132 -7.24 5.04 12.08
C LEU A 132 -7.38 6.55 11.86
N MET A 133 -7.80 7.00 10.69
CA MET A 133 -8.06 8.41 10.40
C MET A 133 -9.13 9.00 11.32
N VAL A 134 -10.20 8.25 11.57
CA VAL A 134 -11.29 8.67 12.46
C VAL A 134 -10.84 8.63 13.94
N GLU A 135 -10.26 7.52 14.40
CA GLU A 135 -9.93 7.32 15.82
C GLU A 135 -8.74 8.15 16.29
N MET A 136 -7.72 8.33 15.45
CA MET A 136 -6.47 8.99 15.84
C MET A 136 -6.47 10.48 15.51
N PHE A 137 -7.07 10.90 14.39
CA PHE A 137 -7.00 12.27 13.91
C PHE A 137 -8.36 12.99 13.92
N SER A 138 -9.41 12.34 14.44
CA SER A 138 -10.76 12.90 14.50
C SER A 138 -11.30 13.30 13.13
N ALA A 139 -10.92 12.56 12.08
CA ALA A 139 -11.52 12.74 10.76
C ALA A 139 -13.02 12.45 10.82
N LYS A 140 -13.82 13.22 10.11
CA LYS A 140 -15.27 12.99 10.01
C LYS A 140 -15.51 11.72 9.18
N PRO A 141 -16.22 10.70 9.69
CA PRO A 141 -16.40 9.42 9.00
C PRO A 141 -16.97 9.53 7.58
N GLU A 142 -17.87 10.51 7.37
CA GLU A 142 -18.51 10.82 6.08
C GLU A 142 -17.56 11.42 5.06
N ARG A 143 -16.46 12.04 5.50
CA ARG A 143 -15.41 12.59 4.63
C ARG A 143 -14.27 11.61 4.35
N VAL A 144 -14.27 10.44 4.98
CA VAL A 144 -13.24 9.42 4.72
C VAL A 144 -13.79 8.35 3.79
N HIS A 145 -13.27 8.30 2.58
CA HIS A 145 -13.66 7.35 1.56
C HIS A 145 -12.65 6.21 1.47
N VAL A 146 -13.13 4.96 1.43
CA VAL A 146 -12.26 3.80 1.23
C VAL A 146 -12.14 3.55 -0.26
N VAL A 147 -10.97 3.85 -0.81
CA VAL A 147 -10.63 3.62 -2.22
C VAL A 147 -9.38 2.76 -2.25
N PRO A 148 -9.49 1.46 -2.52
CA PRO A 148 -8.34 0.58 -2.57
C PRO A 148 -7.45 0.92 -3.78
N ASN A 149 -6.16 0.62 -3.69
CA ASN A 149 -5.30 0.63 -4.86
C ASN A 149 -5.82 -0.37 -5.90
N GLY A 150 -5.66 -0.02 -7.16
CA GLY A 150 -5.95 -0.91 -8.27
C GLY A 150 -4.77 -1.82 -8.61
N VAL A 151 -5.01 -2.72 -9.53
CA VAL A 151 -4.02 -3.56 -10.17
C VAL A 151 -4.11 -3.36 -11.69
N GLU A 152 -2.98 -3.39 -12.38
CA GLU A 152 -2.92 -3.26 -13.83
C GLU A 152 -3.54 -4.48 -14.52
N ASP A 153 -4.21 -4.25 -15.65
CA ASP A 153 -4.96 -5.29 -16.38
C ASP A 153 -4.13 -6.50 -16.78
N ILE A 154 -2.83 -6.30 -16.97
CA ILE A 154 -1.90 -7.37 -17.34
C ILE A 154 -1.83 -8.50 -16.31
N PHE A 155 -2.11 -8.21 -15.02
CA PHE A 155 -2.09 -9.20 -13.95
C PHE A 155 -3.38 -10.03 -13.86
N PHE A 156 -4.48 -9.59 -14.50
CA PHE A 156 -5.74 -10.33 -14.50
C PHE A 156 -5.81 -11.39 -15.61
N ARG A 157 -4.66 -11.85 -16.08
CA ARG A 157 -4.62 -12.87 -17.13
C ARG A 157 -5.20 -14.19 -16.62
N ASN A 158 -6.27 -14.60 -17.28
CA ASN A 158 -6.88 -15.94 -17.20
C ASN A 158 -7.32 -16.41 -15.79
N SER A 159 -8.17 -15.64 -15.13
CA SER A 159 -8.90 -16.09 -13.93
C SER A 159 -9.66 -17.42 -14.12
N ASN A 160 -9.76 -17.91 -15.36
CA ASN A 160 -10.37 -19.21 -15.72
C ASN A 160 -9.38 -20.38 -15.75
N LEU A 161 -8.06 -20.12 -15.69
CA LEU A 161 -7.10 -21.20 -15.55
C LEU A 161 -7.09 -21.61 -14.08
N LYS A 162 -7.69 -22.74 -13.80
CA LYS A 162 -7.53 -23.46 -12.54
C LYS A 162 -6.03 -23.56 -12.28
N ILE A 163 -5.59 -23.26 -11.03
CA ILE A 163 -4.27 -23.67 -10.53
C ILE A 163 -4.28 -25.20 -10.51
N GLN A 164 -4.28 -25.83 -11.71
CA GLN A 164 -4.31 -27.27 -11.80
C GLN A 164 -2.91 -27.87 -11.73
N ASN A 165 -1.88 -27.09 -12.12
CA ASN A 165 -0.47 -27.47 -11.96
C ASN A 165 0.37 -26.21 -11.98
N PRO A 166 0.82 -25.67 -10.82
CA PRO A 166 1.81 -24.61 -10.81
C PRO A 166 3.07 -25.14 -11.50
N LYS A 167 3.58 -24.40 -12.49
CA LYS A 167 4.79 -24.78 -13.21
C LYS A 167 6.04 -24.62 -12.35
N SER A 168 5.96 -23.73 -11.36
CA SER A 168 7.06 -23.44 -10.43
C SER A 168 6.88 -24.16 -9.10
N LYS A 169 7.98 -24.62 -8.54
CA LYS A 169 8.05 -25.15 -7.17
C LYS A 169 8.29 -24.07 -6.12
N TYR A 170 8.52 -22.82 -6.54
CA TYR A 170 8.84 -21.72 -5.63
C TYR A 170 7.60 -21.01 -5.14
N LEU A 171 7.60 -20.61 -3.87
CA LEU A 171 6.82 -19.47 -3.42
C LEU A 171 7.53 -18.19 -3.87
N VAL A 172 6.76 -17.18 -4.28
CA VAL A 172 7.32 -15.91 -4.76
C VAL A 172 7.11 -14.81 -3.72
N CYS A 173 8.14 -14.01 -3.48
CA CYS A 173 8.09 -12.79 -2.69
C CYS A 173 8.57 -11.63 -3.54
N THR A 174 7.75 -10.60 -3.73
CA THR A 174 8.16 -9.38 -4.44
C THR A 174 8.17 -8.21 -3.47
N ALA A 175 9.37 -7.72 -3.17
CA ALA A 175 9.58 -6.67 -2.17
C ALA A 175 10.92 -5.96 -2.35
N THR A 176 10.97 -4.66 -2.05
CA THR A 176 12.25 -3.96 -1.85
C THR A 176 13.02 -4.62 -0.71
N ILE A 177 14.32 -4.80 -0.87
CA ILE A 177 15.15 -5.47 0.15
C ILE A 177 15.42 -4.47 1.29
N THR A 178 14.59 -4.51 2.31
CA THR A 178 14.64 -3.61 3.48
C THR A 178 14.17 -4.33 4.75
N GLU A 179 14.62 -3.87 5.91
CA GLU A 179 14.19 -4.39 7.22
C GLU A 179 12.67 -4.40 7.37
N ARG A 180 11.99 -3.36 6.89
CA ARG A 180 10.54 -3.26 6.92
C ARG A 180 9.85 -4.41 6.20
N LYS A 181 10.41 -4.85 5.07
CA LYS A 181 9.89 -5.96 4.26
C LYS A 181 10.30 -7.34 4.78
N ARG A 182 11.27 -7.40 5.70
CA ARG A 182 11.68 -8.62 6.41
C ARG A 182 12.08 -9.77 5.48
N VAL A 183 12.78 -9.44 4.39
CA VAL A 183 13.20 -10.46 3.40
C VAL A 183 14.31 -11.35 3.92
N VAL A 184 15.19 -10.86 4.81
CA VAL A 184 16.19 -11.67 5.52
C VAL A 184 15.49 -12.71 6.38
N GLU A 185 14.53 -12.24 7.16
CA GLU A 185 13.73 -13.07 8.04
C GLU A 185 12.92 -14.13 7.30
N LEU A 186 12.36 -13.77 6.15
CA LEU A 186 11.67 -14.73 5.29
C LEU A 186 12.64 -15.79 4.75
N ALA A 187 13.83 -15.38 4.29
CA ALA A 187 14.84 -16.29 3.78
C ALA A 187 15.34 -17.26 4.86
N GLU A 188 15.63 -16.76 6.07
CA GLU A 188 16.01 -17.60 7.21
C GLU A 188 14.88 -18.59 7.58
N ALA A 189 13.62 -18.15 7.63
CA ALA A 189 12.48 -19.02 7.88
C ALA A 189 12.30 -20.08 6.78
N ALA A 190 12.54 -19.71 5.53
CA ALA A 190 12.46 -20.64 4.38
C ALA A 190 13.55 -21.73 4.45
N ILE A 191 14.76 -21.38 4.86
CA ILE A 191 15.85 -22.35 5.09
C ILE A 191 15.47 -23.32 6.22
N ILE A 192 14.99 -22.83 7.35
CA ILE A 192 14.52 -23.70 8.46
C ILE A 192 13.37 -24.61 8.00
N ALA A 193 12.44 -24.08 7.22
CA ALA A 193 11.29 -24.82 6.72
C ALA A 193 11.62 -25.80 5.60
N GLN A 194 12.81 -25.70 4.97
CA GLN A 194 13.20 -26.40 3.72
C GLN A 194 12.20 -26.12 2.59
N VAL A 195 11.77 -24.85 2.45
CA VAL A 195 10.81 -24.39 1.43
C VAL A 195 11.52 -23.50 0.42
N PRO A 196 11.44 -23.78 -0.89
CA PRO A 196 12.05 -22.95 -1.90
C PRO A 196 11.26 -21.63 -2.08
N VAL A 197 11.97 -20.50 -2.00
CA VAL A 197 11.41 -19.16 -2.19
C VAL A 197 12.19 -18.38 -3.23
N TRP A 198 11.50 -17.78 -4.18
CA TRP A 198 12.06 -16.82 -5.12
C TRP A 198 11.76 -15.40 -4.64
N ILE A 199 12.79 -14.68 -4.25
CA ILE A 199 12.68 -13.29 -3.80
C ILE A 199 13.07 -12.38 -4.97
N ILE A 200 12.18 -11.44 -5.32
CA ILE A 200 12.32 -10.51 -6.45
C ILE A 200 12.24 -9.10 -5.90
N GLY A 201 13.26 -8.28 -6.18
CA GLY A 201 13.32 -6.89 -5.77
C GLY A 201 14.73 -6.36 -5.66
N GLU A 202 14.85 -5.07 -5.44
CA GLU A 202 16.15 -4.40 -5.32
C GLU A 202 16.26 -3.68 -3.97
N PRO A 203 17.48 -3.51 -3.41
CA PRO A 203 17.73 -2.62 -2.28
C PRO A 203 17.70 -1.17 -2.77
N TYR A 204 17.61 -0.20 -1.85
CA TYR A 204 17.88 1.21 -2.16
C TYR A 204 19.37 1.48 -2.37
N SER A 205 20.25 0.75 -1.68
CA SER A 205 21.70 0.74 -1.87
C SER A 205 22.24 -0.67 -1.71
N LYS A 206 23.24 -1.03 -2.52
CA LYS A 206 23.95 -2.31 -2.40
C LYS A 206 24.90 -2.34 -1.21
N GLU A 207 25.24 -1.21 -0.64
CA GLU A 207 26.05 -1.03 0.57
C GLU A 207 25.21 -1.11 1.87
N ASP A 208 23.87 -1.19 1.75
CA ASP A 208 22.98 -1.30 2.91
C ASP A 208 23.34 -2.58 3.72
N PRO A 209 23.64 -2.47 5.02
CA PRO A 209 23.96 -3.63 5.85
C PRO A 209 22.90 -4.72 5.86
N TYR A 210 21.62 -4.36 5.75
CA TYR A 210 20.54 -5.32 5.66
C TYR A 210 20.57 -6.10 4.34
N TYR A 211 20.92 -5.43 3.22
CA TYR A 211 21.11 -6.10 1.94
C TYR A 211 22.32 -7.02 1.95
N LEU A 212 23.45 -6.60 2.53
CA LEU A 212 24.64 -7.45 2.65
C LEU A 212 24.31 -8.73 3.43
N LYS A 213 23.62 -8.59 4.57
CA LYS A 213 23.13 -9.74 5.34
C LYS A 213 22.19 -10.62 4.53
N PHE A 214 21.28 -10.03 3.74
CA PHE A 214 20.40 -10.79 2.85
C PHE A 214 21.19 -11.63 1.86
N MET A 215 22.23 -11.07 1.24
CA MET A 215 23.10 -11.80 0.29
C MET A 215 23.84 -12.94 0.94
N GLU A 216 24.33 -12.77 2.18
CA GLU A 216 24.93 -13.87 2.96
C GLU A 216 23.96 -15.04 3.14
N VAL A 217 22.70 -14.76 3.51
CA VAL A 217 21.66 -15.77 3.69
C VAL A 217 21.34 -16.46 2.35
N VAL A 218 21.25 -15.70 1.25
CA VAL A 218 21.01 -16.24 -0.09
C VAL A 218 22.14 -17.21 -0.48
N HIS A 219 23.40 -16.81 -0.35
CA HIS A 219 24.56 -17.64 -0.69
C HIS A 219 24.63 -18.90 0.18
N GLY A 220 24.30 -18.81 1.46
CA GLY A 220 24.27 -19.95 2.38
C GLY A 220 23.06 -20.87 2.23
N SER A 221 22.08 -20.54 1.38
CA SER A 221 20.81 -21.27 1.28
C SER A 221 20.84 -22.56 0.48
N ASN A 222 21.96 -22.92 -0.15
CA ASN A 222 22.10 -24.08 -1.04
C ASN A 222 21.01 -24.16 -2.13
N GLY A 223 20.63 -22.99 -2.70
CA GLY A 223 19.66 -22.88 -3.77
C GLY A 223 18.18 -22.91 -3.32
N LEU A 224 17.89 -22.95 -2.02
CA LEU A 224 16.54 -22.80 -1.51
C LEU A 224 15.99 -21.39 -1.74
N ILE A 225 16.86 -20.37 -1.65
CA ILE A 225 16.50 -18.98 -1.94
C ILE A 225 17.04 -18.61 -3.31
N ARG A 226 16.12 -18.39 -4.25
CA ARG A 226 16.43 -17.82 -5.56
C ARG A 226 16.35 -16.30 -5.46
N TYR A 227 17.39 -15.59 -5.91
CA TYR A 227 17.42 -14.14 -6.00
C TYR A 227 18.23 -13.72 -7.24
N GLU A 228 17.62 -12.90 -8.08
CA GLU A 228 18.19 -12.43 -9.35
C GLU A 228 18.00 -10.90 -9.52
N GLY A 229 17.67 -10.21 -8.41
CA GLY A 229 17.39 -8.79 -8.42
C GLY A 229 15.93 -8.45 -8.69
N GLY A 230 15.67 -7.24 -9.19
CA GLY A 230 14.34 -6.75 -9.55
C GLY A 230 13.97 -7.06 -11.00
N ILE A 231 12.70 -7.29 -11.25
CA ILE A 231 12.14 -7.47 -12.59
C ILE A 231 11.27 -6.26 -12.91
N ARG A 232 11.61 -5.52 -13.96
CA ARG A 232 10.91 -4.30 -14.37
C ARG A 232 9.77 -4.56 -15.36
N ASP A 233 9.90 -5.61 -16.15
CA ASP A 233 8.87 -5.99 -17.13
C ASP A 233 7.62 -6.49 -16.41
N ARG A 234 6.51 -5.77 -16.59
CA ARG A 234 5.23 -6.08 -15.94
C ARG A 234 4.59 -7.36 -16.47
N GLY A 235 4.84 -7.67 -17.76
CA GLY A 235 4.36 -8.90 -18.39
C GLY A 235 5.07 -10.14 -17.85
N GLU A 236 6.38 -10.03 -17.64
CA GLU A 236 7.19 -11.07 -17.01
C GLU A 236 6.75 -11.29 -15.55
N MET A 237 6.55 -10.20 -14.79
CA MET A 237 6.02 -10.29 -13.42
C MET A 237 4.65 -10.96 -13.36
N ALA A 238 3.72 -10.61 -14.26
CA ALA A 238 2.40 -11.24 -14.33
C ALA A 238 2.51 -12.75 -14.58
N LYS A 239 3.39 -13.18 -15.49
CA LYS A 239 3.67 -14.57 -15.77
C LYS A 239 4.25 -15.29 -14.56
N ILE A 240 5.16 -14.64 -13.82
CA ILE A 240 5.74 -15.22 -12.61
C ILE A 240 4.66 -15.48 -11.56
N TYR A 241 3.76 -14.53 -11.32
CA TYR A 241 2.65 -14.75 -10.39
C TYR A 241 1.67 -15.84 -10.86
N GLU A 242 1.41 -15.92 -12.17
CA GLU A 242 0.54 -16.95 -12.74
C GLU A 242 1.13 -18.36 -12.59
N GLU A 243 2.45 -18.49 -12.69
CA GLU A 243 3.19 -19.78 -12.62
C GLU A 243 3.63 -20.13 -11.19
N ALA A 244 3.61 -19.19 -10.25
CA ALA A 244 4.07 -19.40 -8.88
C ALA A 244 3.19 -20.41 -8.13
N LEU A 245 3.82 -21.19 -7.26
CA LEU A 245 3.10 -22.08 -6.34
C LEU A 245 2.22 -21.30 -5.36
N GLY A 246 2.71 -20.16 -4.87
CA GLY A 246 2.03 -19.24 -3.98
C GLY A 246 2.85 -17.96 -3.78
N PHE A 247 2.26 -16.96 -3.18
CA PHE A 247 2.91 -15.70 -2.84
C PHE A 247 3.09 -15.57 -1.33
N VAL A 248 4.26 -15.08 -0.89
CA VAL A 248 4.55 -14.86 0.52
C VAL A 248 5.07 -13.45 0.77
N LEU A 249 4.51 -12.75 1.78
CA LEU A 249 4.99 -11.45 2.22
C LEU A 249 4.86 -11.32 3.75
N LEU A 250 5.98 -11.35 4.45
CA LEU A 250 6.06 -11.23 5.91
C LEU A 250 6.51 -9.82 6.35
N SER A 251 6.08 -8.79 5.61
CA SER A 251 6.40 -7.39 5.89
C SER A 251 5.87 -6.96 7.27
N ALA A 252 6.70 -6.25 8.05
CA ALA A 252 6.32 -5.72 9.35
C ALA A 252 5.36 -4.52 9.26
N MET A 253 5.36 -3.81 8.15
CA MET A 253 4.58 -2.57 8.00
C MET A 253 4.10 -2.40 6.55
N GLU A 254 2.78 -2.34 6.39
CA GLU A 254 2.09 -2.01 5.13
C GLU A 254 0.80 -1.22 5.42
N THR A 255 0.28 -0.55 4.41
CA THR A 255 -1.11 -0.07 4.39
C THR A 255 -1.97 -0.95 3.51
N ARG A 256 -1.47 -1.23 2.30
CA ARG A 256 -2.00 -2.17 1.32
C ARG A 256 -0.87 -2.54 0.37
N SER A 257 -0.58 -3.82 0.23
CA SER A 257 0.56 -4.27 -0.59
C SER A 257 0.14 -4.44 -2.04
N LEU A 258 0.69 -3.62 -2.95
CA LEU A 258 0.46 -3.77 -4.40
C LEU A 258 0.90 -5.15 -4.89
N SER A 259 2.08 -5.64 -4.47
CA SER A 259 2.56 -6.96 -4.90
C SER A 259 1.66 -8.11 -4.44
N ALA A 260 1.04 -8.01 -3.26
CA ALA A 260 0.07 -9.00 -2.80
C ALA A 260 -1.24 -8.93 -3.61
N GLU A 261 -1.68 -7.72 -3.99
CA GLU A 261 -2.84 -7.53 -4.87
C GLU A 261 -2.56 -8.03 -6.30
N GLU A 262 -1.37 -7.77 -6.84
CA GLU A 262 -0.94 -8.28 -8.15
C GLU A 262 -0.92 -9.81 -8.17
N ALA A 263 -0.35 -10.42 -7.14
CA ALA A 263 -0.37 -11.89 -6.99
C ALA A 263 -1.80 -12.42 -6.85
N ALA A 264 -2.68 -11.72 -6.11
CA ALA A 264 -4.09 -12.06 -5.99
C ALA A 264 -4.83 -11.97 -7.33
N ALA A 265 -4.54 -10.96 -8.17
CA ALA A 265 -5.10 -10.82 -9.51
C ALA A 265 -4.70 -11.98 -10.43
N GLY A 266 -3.47 -12.51 -10.28
CA GLY A 266 -2.99 -13.73 -10.92
C GLY A 266 -3.58 -15.02 -10.35
N GLY A 267 -4.41 -14.93 -9.30
CA GLY A 267 -5.02 -16.09 -8.63
C GLY A 267 -4.07 -16.84 -7.67
N CYS A 268 -2.91 -16.27 -7.37
CA CYS A 268 -1.89 -16.87 -6.53
C CYS A 268 -2.36 -16.95 -5.07
N PRO A 269 -2.33 -18.12 -4.39
CA PRO A 269 -2.59 -18.21 -2.96
C PRO A 269 -1.62 -17.35 -2.16
N LEU A 270 -2.09 -16.74 -1.07
CA LEU A 270 -1.33 -15.76 -0.30
C LEU A 270 -0.99 -16.26 1.11
N LEU A 271 0.29 -16.10 1.52
CA LEU A 271 0.74 -16.16 2.91
C LEU A 271 1.25 -14.77 3.30
N LEU A 272 0.55 -14.11 4.22
CA LEU A 272 0.83 -12.74 4.62
C LEU A 272 1.16 -12.63 6.11
N ALA A 273 1.88 -11.59 6.50
CA ALA A 273 2.01 -11.23 7.91
C ALA A 273 0.63 -11.01 8.55
N GLU A 274 0.42 -11.54 9.74
CA GLU A 274 -0.84 -11.35 10.49
C GLU A 274 -0.93 -9.95 11.08
N LEU A 275 -1.22 -8.99 10.22
CA LEU A 275 -1.35 -7.58 10.55
C LEU A 275 -2.73 -7.05 10.15
N PRO A 276 -3.22 -5.98 10.81
CA PRO A 276 -4.55 -5.42 10.54
C PRO A 276 -4.80 -5.05 9.08
N TRP A 277 -3.79 -4.53 8.37
CA TRP A 277 -3.90 -4.19 6.96
C TRP A 277 -4.23 -5.41 6.09
N ALA A 278 -3.54 -6.54 6.35
CA ALA A 278 -3.72 -7.76 5.58
C ALA A 278 -5.12 -8.36 5.81
N ARG A 279 -5.57 -8.34 7.07
CA ARG A 279 -6.93 -8.77 7.43
C ARG A 279 -7.99 -7.86 6.81
N ALA A 280 -7.76 -6.54 6.77
CA ALA A 280 -8.69 -5.60 6.13
C ALA A 280 -8.76 -5.75 4.61
N SER A 281 -7.66 -6.16 3.96
CA SER A 281 -7.58 -6.34 2.51
C SER A 281 -8.11 -7.71 2.06
N PHE A 282 -7.77 -8.79 2.77
CA PHE A 282 -7.98 -10.16 2.30
C PHE A 282 -8.93 -10.99 3.18
N GLY A 283 -9.29 -10.51 4.38
CA GLY A 283 -10.24 -11.19 5.30
C GLY A 283 -9.82 -12.63 5.62
N SER A 284 -10.70 -13.60 5.39
CA SER A 284 -10.41 -15.04 5.50
C SER A 284 -9.84 -15.66 4.22
N ARG A 285 -9.60 -14.85 3.19
CA ARG A 285 -9.20 -15.31 1.85
C ARG A 285 -7.69 -15.27 1.62
N ALA A 286 -6.90 -15.24 2.69
CA ALA A 286 -5.45 -15.43 2.72
C ALA A 286 -5.05 -16.27 3.93
N THR A 287 -3.88 -16.87 3.87
CA THR A 287 -3.23 -17.52 5.02
C THR A 287 -2.37 -16.48 5.75
N TYR A 288 -2.24 -16.60 7.06
CA TYR A 288 -1.54 -15.61 7.87
C TYR A 288 -0.49 -16.25 8.76
N SER A 289 0.64 -15.55 8.91
CA SER A 289 1.74 -15.91 9.81
C SER A 289 1.94 -14.83 10.86
N PRO A 290 1.92 -15.17 12.16
CA PRO A 290 2.37 -14.24 13.19
C PRO A 290 3.86 -13.95 13.00
N LEU A 291 4.27 -12.71 13.26
CA LEU A 291 5.66 -12.29 13.20
C LEU A 291 6.38 -12.45 14.55
N GLY A 292 7.70 -12.46 14.55
CA GLY A 292 8.57 -12.34 15.72
C GLY A 292 9.25 -13.61 16.20
N SER A 293 8.95 -14.81 15.63
CA SER A 293 9.71 -16.03 15.89
C SER A 293 9.97 -16.75 14.56
N ARG A 294 11.26 -17.01 14.28
CA ARG A 294 11.68 -17.71 13.06
C ARG A 294 11.08 -19.11 12.95
N GLU A 295 11.02 -19.82 14.06
CA GLU A 295 10.50 -21.19 14.10
C GLU A 295 8.99 -21.23 13.82
N ARG A 296 8.24 -20.21 14.31
CA ARG A 296 6.81 -20.09 14.03
C ARG A 296 6.56 -19.67 12.60
N GLU A 297 7.34 -18.71 12.08
CA GLU A 297 7.28 -18.27 10.69
C GLU A 297 7.62 -19.43 9.76
N ALA A 298 8.69 -20.19 10.05
CA ALA A 298 9.09 -21.37 9.29
C ALA A 298 8.02 -22.48 9.29
N ARG A 299 7.40 -22.73 10.44
CA ARG A 299 6.29 -23.70 10.55
C ARG A 299 5.10 -23.28 9.67
N LYS A 300 4.70 -22.00 9.74
CA LYS A 300 3.62 -21.47 8.92
C LYS A 300 3.93 -21.52 7.44
N LEU A 301 5.16 -21.20 7.07
CA LEU A 301 5.62 -21.30 5.69
C LEU A 301 5.56 -22.74 5.17
N LYS A 302 6.01 -23.71 5.99
CA LYS A 302 5.95 -25.14 5.66
C LYS A 302 4.52 -25.66 5.55
N GLU A 303 3.65 -25.31 6.50
CA GLU A 303 2.22 -25.63 6.47
C GLU A 303 1.56 -25.09 5.19
N PHE A 304 1.84 -23.83 4.84
CA PHE A 304 1.30 -23.19 3.64
C PHE A 304 1.80 -23.88 2.37
N TYR A 305 3.11 -24.13 2.26
CA TYR A 305 3.72 -24.77 1.10
C TYR A 305 3.13 -26.15 0.80
N HIS A 306 3.03 -27.00 1.80
CA HIS A 306 2.48 -28.36 1.63
C HIS A 306 0.94 -28.36 1.55
N GLY A 307 0.28 -27.35 2.11
CA GLY A 307 -1.17 -27.21 2.11
C GLY A 307 -1.74 -26.35 0.97
N ILE A 308 -0.92 -25.98 -0.02
CA ILE A 308 -1.27 -24.97 -1.04
C ILE A 308 -2.57 -25.27 -1.78
N GLY A 309 -2.86 -26.54 -2.10
CA GLY A 309 -4.10 -26.96 -2.76
C GLY A 309 -5.38 -26.73 -1.94
N LYS A 310 -5.24 -26.48 -0.63
CA LYS A 310 -6.34 -26.17 0.29
C LYS A 310 -6.31 -24.70 0.74
N ALA A 311 -5.32 -23.92 0.28
CA ALA A 311 -5.22 -22.52 0.65
C ALA A 311 -6.42 -21.72 0.13
N PRO A 312 -6.89 -20.72 0.89
CA PRO A 312 -7.96 -19.85 0.45
C PRO A 312 -7.60 -19.14 -0.86
N ARG A 313 -8.59 -18.99 -1.75
CA ARG A 313 -8.41 -18.16 -2.95
C ARG A 313 -8.55 -16.69 -2.58
N PRO A 314 -7.58 -15.83 -2.96
CA PRO A 314 -7.67 -14.41 -2.66
C PRO A 314 -8.87 -13.76 -3.37
N PRO A 315 -9.37 -12.62 -2.87
CA PRO A 315 -10.36 -11.84 -3.60
C PRO A 315 -9.73 -11.26 -4.87
N VAL A 316 -10.54 -11.08 -5.89
CA VAL A 316 -10.13 -10.37 -7.11
C VAL A 316 -10.01 -8.88 -6.75
N PRO A 317 -8.85 -8.24 -6.93
CA PRO A 317 -8.67 -6.83 -6.61
C PRO A 317 -9.35 -5.91 -7.63
N CYS A 318 -9.45 -4.61 -7.30
CA CYS A 318 -9.95 -3.60 -8.23
C CYS A 318 -8.96 -3.37 -9.38
N ARG A 319 -9.46 -2.95 -10.53
CA ARG A 319 -8.64 -2.40 -11.62
C ARG A 319 -8.42 -0.90 -11.42
N TRP A 320 -7.33 -0.35 -11.96
CA TRP A 320 -7.08 1.09 -11.84
C TRP A 320 -8.16 1.95 -12.52
N GLY A 321 -8.76 1.48 -13.61
CA GLY A 321 -9.90 2.17 -14.22
C GLY A 321 -11.14 2.25 -13.31
N ASP A 322 -11.39 1.24 -12.47
CA ASP A 322 -12.48 1.28 -11.47
C ASP A 322 -12.14 2.24 -10.32
N VAL A 323 -10.88 2.30 -9.91
CA VAL A 323 -10.38 3.27 -8.93
C VAL A 323 -10.58 4.70 -9.45
N GLY A 324 -10.22 4.98 -10.72
CA GLY A 324 -10.43 6.28 -11.34
C GLY A 324 -11.90 6.69 -11.35
N LYS A 325 -12.81 5.79 -11.75
CA LYS A 325 -14.26 6.03 -11.71
C LYS A 325 -14.78 6.30 -10.30
N GLN A 326 -14.26 5.57 -9.30
CA GLN A 326 -14.66 5.77 -7.90
C GLN A 326 -14.20 7.15 -7.39
N LEU A 327 -12.97 7.54 -7.68
CA LEU A 327 -12.43 8.86 -7.31
C LEU A 327 -13.18 9.99 -8.02
N SER A 328 -13.49 9.85 -9.33
CA SER A 328 -14.28 10.83 -10.07
C SER A 328 -15.62 11.11 -9.39
N ARG A 329 -16.36 10.06 -9.01
CA ARG A 329 -17.65 10.21 -8.29
C ARG A 329 -17.48 10.89 -6.94
N ILE A 330 -16.39 10.62 -6.22
CA ILE A 330 -16.11 11.30 -4.95
C ILE A 330 -15.90 12.80 -5.19
N TYR A 331 -15.09 13.16 -6.19
CA TYR A 331 -14.84 14.57 -6.51
C TYR A 331 -16.11 15.28 -6.97
N GLU A 332 -16.93 14.66 -7.82
CA GLU A 332 -18.23 15.19 -8.27
C GLU A 332 -19.15 15.45 -7.06
N GLY A 333 -19.23 14.52 -6.10
CA GLY A 333 -19.98 14.68 -4.87
C GLY A 333 -19.51 15.89 -4.05
N LEU A 334 -18.19 16.06 -3.89
CA LEU A 334 -17.61 17.20 -3.17
C LEU A 334 -17.91 18.52 -3.86
N LEU A 335 -17.99 18.55 -5.20
CA LEU A 335 -18.32 19.76 -5.97
C LEU A 335 -19.81 20.08 -5.91
N ALA A 336 -20.69 19.08 -5.91
CA ALA A 336 -22.13 19.27 -5.79
C ALA A 336 -22.54 19.91 -4.44
N ASP A 337 -21.85 19.58 -3.36
CA ASP A 337 -22.05 20.20 -2.04
C ASP A 337 -21.74 21.71 -1.99
N LYS A 338 -21.11 22.28 -3.03
CA LYS A 338 -20.92 23.74 -3.18
C LYS A 338 -22.21 24.50 -3.50
N THR A 339 -23.14 23.84 -4.18
CA THR A 339 -24.37 24.48 -4.66
C THR A 339 -25.46 24.61 -3.58
N SER A 340 -25.25 24.01 -2.40
CA SER A 340 -26.20 24.00 -1.28
C SER A 340 -25.79 24.88 -0.09
N ARG A 341 -24.75 25.69 -0.23
CA ARG A 341 -24.29 26.70 0.74
C ARG A 341 -24.31 28.09 0.06
#